data_53e4098de7e38863834a4b45a0c5abc9
#
_entry.id   53e4098de7e38863834a4b45a0c5abc9
#
_cell.length_a   1.000
_cell.length_b   1.000
_cell.length_c   1.000
_cell.angle_alpha   90.00
_cell.angle_beta   90.00
_cell.angle_gamma   90.00
#
_symmetry.space_group_name_H-M   'P 1'
#
loop_
_entity.id
_entity.type
_entity.pdbx_description
1 polymer ?
#
loop_
_entity_poly.entity_id
_entity_poly.type
_entity_poly.pdbx_seq_one_letter_code
_entity_poly.pdbx_strand_id
1 'polypeptide(L)'
;SIESLFYDPTIIELKKINIPIHTEVIEVSSKIYKKISFRSSTEGIIAVVKRKNYTKEKIKINNKKVVLILDGIEKPGNIGAILRTSQASNVDTIIITNKKCDIHNPNVIRSSVGSFFKTKIIYLENNEALEFLKKNKFKIYASSLNADKTYLNENYNFPIALVFGSENEGISKFWEENSDIKIKIPMDNDIDSLNVSVSCAIILYEINRQSKFGL
;
A
#
# COMPACT_ATOMS: atom_id res chain seq x y z
N SER A 1 1.03 9.38 16.62
CA SER A 1 0.75 9.21 18.06
C SER A 1 -0.68 8.71 18.26
N ILE A 2 -0.90 7.92 19.29
CA ILE A 2 -2.22 7.57 19.79
C ILE A 2 -2.67 8.75 20.65
N GLU A 3 -3.88 9.27 20.40
CA GLU A 3 -4.47 10.37 21.17
C GLU A 3 -5.34 9.83 22.31
N SER A 4 -6.25 8.92 21.98
CA SER A 4 -7.08 8.26 22.98
C SER A 4 -7.26 6.77 22.67
N LEU A 5 -7.56 6.00 23.69
CA LEU A 5 -7.72 4.57 23.65
C LEU A 5 -8.95 4.18 24.48
N PHE A 6 -9.95 3.63 23.82
CA PHE A 6 -11.15 3.10 24.44
C PHE A 6 -11.00 1.59 24.63
N TYR A 7 -11.38 1.07 25.80
CA TYR A 7 -11.29 -0.36 26.04
C TYR A 7 -12.47 -0.90 26.84
N ASP A 8 -12.80 -2.16 26.60
CA ASP A 8 -13.77 -2.93 27.39
C ASP A 8 -13.01 -3.87 28.34
N PRO A 9 -13.06 -3.61 29.68
CA PRO A 9 -12.29 -4.41 30.64
C PRO A 9 -12.77 -5.86 30.76
N THR A 10 -13.95 -6.18 30.25
CA THR A 10 -14.46 -7.56 30.23
C THR A 10 -13.82 -8.41 29.10
N ILE A 11 -13.20 -7.76 28.10
CA ILE A 11 -12.59 -8.41 26.94
C ILE A 11 -11.07 -8.39 27.03
N ILE A 12 -10.48 -7.28 27.50
CA ILE A 12 -9.03 -7.09 27.47
C ILE A 12 -8.47 -6.49 28.77
N GLU A 13 -7.33 -7.00 29.22
CA GLU A 13 -6.56 -6.43 30.30
C GLU A 13 -5.48 -5.48 29.77
N LEU A 14 -5.54 -4.21 30.09
CA LEU A 14 -4.58 -3.19 29.62
C LEU A 14 -3.13 -3.43 30.05
N LYS A 15 -2.91 -4.13 31.17
CA LYS A 15 -1.55 -4.45 31.68
C LYS A 15 -0.69 -5.21 30.66
N LYS A 16 -1.32 -5.85 29.66
CA LYS A 16 -0.63 -6.60 28.60
C LYS A 16 -0.27 -5.73 27.40
N ILE A 17 -0.63 -4.44 27.41
CA ILE A 17 -0.45 -3.53 26.28
C ILE A 17 0.49 -2.39 26.66
N ASN A 18 1.50 -2.16 25.84
CA ASN A 18 2.39 -0.99 26.01
C ASN A 18 1.69 0.26 25.45
N ILE A 19 1.13 1.07 26.35
CA ILE A 19 0.40 2.29 26.01
C ILE A 19 1.35 3.49 26.15
N PRO A 20 1.48 4.37 25.15
CA PRO A 20 2.29 5.58 25.24
C PRO A 20 1.82 6.50 26.36
N ILE A 21 2.74 7.14 27.08
CA ILE A 21 2.49 7.91 28.33
C ILE A 21 1.44 9.04 28.15
N HIS A 22 1.35 9.61 26.96
CA HIS A 22 0.44 10.73 26.69
C HIS A 22 -0.91 10.31 26.09
N THR A 23 -1.24 9.01 26.12
CA THR A 23 -2.51 8.49 25.59
C THR A 23 -3.58 8.62 26.66
N GLU A 24 -4.69 9.28 26.34
CA GLU A 24 -5.90 9.26 27.17
C GLU A 24 -6.51 7.86 27.13
N VAL A 25 -6.70 7.23 28.28
CA VAL A 25 -7.25 5.87 28.40
C VAL A 25 -8.65 5.94 28.99
N ILE A 26 -9.64 5.44 28.24
CA ILE A 26 -11.06 5.55 28.57
C ILE A 26 -11.65 4.14 28.67
N GLU A 27 -12.10 3.79 29.86
CA GLU A 27 -12.88 2.58 30.08
C GLU A 27 -14.32 2.77 29.60
N VAL A 28 -14.84 1.80 28.86
CA VAL A 28 -16.22 1.82 28.36
C VAL A 28 -16.90 0.49 28.62
N SER A 29 -18.23 0.54 28.86
CA SER A 29 -19.02 -0.67 28.98
C SER A 29 -19.11 -1.42 27.65
N SER A 30 -19.32 -2.74 27.69
CA SER A 30 -19.49 -3.59 26.49
C SER A 30 -20.61 -3.09 25.56
N LYS A 31 -21.63 -2.46 26.11
CA LYS A 31 -22.73 -1.86 25.33
C LYS A 31 -22.24 -0.65 24.52
N ILE A 32 -21.43 0.23 25.13
CA ILE A 32 -20.84 1.39 24.45
C ILE A 32 -19.78 0.92 23.46
N TYR A 33 -18.91 0.00 23.88
CA TYR A 33 -17.87 -0.55 23.04
C TYR A 33 -18.43 -1.13 21.72
N LYS A 34 -19.51 -1.92 21.78
CA LYS A 34 -20.21 -2.46 20.60
C LYS A 34 -20.78 -1.39 19.68
N LYS A 35 -21.17 -0.22 20.22
CA LYS A 35 -21.70 0.89 19.41
C LYS A 35 -20.61 1.65 18.66
N ILE A 36 -19.44 1.81 19.25
CA ILE A 36 -18.33 2.57 18.64
C ILE A 36 -17.39 1.67 17.83
N SER A 37 -17.44 0.35 18.03
CA SER A 37 -16.63 -0.59 17.26
C SER A 37 -17.17 -0.74 15.84
N PHE A 38 -16.24 -0.80 14.89
CA PHE A 38 -16.56 -0.99 13.46
C PHE A 38 -17.11 -2.40 13.16
N ARG A 39 -16.94 -3.34 14.08
CA ARG A 39 -17.31 -4.76 13.91
C ARG A 39 -18.02 -5.34 15.12
N SER A 40 -18.76 -6.43 14.86
CA SER A 40 -19.40 -7.23 15.89
C SER A 40 -18.43 -8.07 16.73
N SER A 41 -17.33 -8.60 16.11
CA SER A 41 -16.26 -9.29 16.81
C SER A 41 -15.06 -8.36 16.95
N THR A 42 -14.63 -8.09 18.17
CA THR A 42 -13.64 -7.06 18.48
C THR A 42 -12.64 -7.54 19.52
N GLU A 43 -11.45 -6.95 19.48
CA GLU A 43 -10.33 -7.24 20.37
C GLU A 43 -10.46 -6.54 21.74
N GLY A 44 -11.55 -5.81 21.99
CA GLY A 44 -11.76 -5.10 23.25
C GLY A 44 -11.07 -3.75 23.36
N ILE A 45 -10.47 -3.25 22.26
CA ILE A 45 -9.71 -2.00 22.23
C ILE A 45 -9.92 -1.22 20.93
N ILE A 46 -10.06 0.10 21.05
CA ILE A 46 -10.15 1.03 19.92
C ILE A 46 -9.20 2.18 20.18
N ALA A 47 -8.34 2.52 19.22
CA ALA A 47 -7.43 3.64 19.33
C ALA A 47 -7.80 4.77 18.35
N VAL A 48 -7.85 5.99 18.84
CA VAL A 48 -7.90 7.21 18.02
C VAL A 48 -6.45 7.68 17.81
N VAL A 49 -6.06 7.83 16.56
CA VAL A 49 -4.68 8.15 16.21
C VAL A 49 -4.59 9.39 15.34
N LYS A 50 -3.55 10.19 15.55
CA LYS A 50 -3.27 11.34 14.71
C LYS A 50 -2.84 10.89 13.32
N ARG A 51 -3.44 11.47 12.28
CA ARG A 51 -3.05 11.20 10.88
C ARG A 51 -1.61 11.61 10.64
N LYS A 52 -0.85 10.76 9.96
CA LYS A 52 0.48 11.09 9.45
C LYS A 52 0.34 11.55 8.00
N ASN A 53 0.69 12.80 7.74
CA ASN A 53 0.75 13.32 6.39
C ASN A 53 2.21 13.26 5.92
N TYR A 54 2.46 12.47 4.89
CA TYR A 54 3.73 12.46 4.18
C TYR A 54 3.62 13.37 2.95
N THR A 55 4.70 14.07 2.65
CA THR A 55 4.83 14.88 1.44
C THR A 55 6.04 14.40 0.64
N LYS A 56 6.09 14.72 -0.66
CA LYS A 56 7.19 14.31 -1.56
C LYS A 56 8.56 14.75 -1.08
N GLU A 57 8.65 15.90 -0.40
CA GLU A 57 9.91 16.46 0.14
C GLU A 57 10.49 15.62 1.29
N LYS A 58 9.63 14.86 1.99
CA LYS A 58 10.03 13.98 3.10
C LYS A 58 10.47 12.59 2.64
N ILE A 59 10.37 12.30 1.34
CA ILE A 59 10.81 11.02 0.78
C ILE A 59 12.30 11.09 0.50
N LYS A 60 13.09 10.43 1.33
CA LYS A 60 14.53 10.28 1.08
C LYS A 60 14.73 9.20 0.02
N ILE A 61 15.36 9.51 -1.09
CA ILE A 61 15.64 8.59 -2.18
C ILE A 61 17.08 8.08 -2.07
N ASN A 62 17.25 6.78 -2.29
CA ASN A 62 18.55 6.15 -2.50
C ASN A 62 18.48 5.24 -3.75
N ASN A 63 19.61 4.79 -4.24
CA ASN A 63 19.72 4.07 -5.51
C ASN A 63 19.12 2.64 -5.50
N LYS A 64 18.63 2.15 -4.35
CA LYS A 64 18.02 0.81 -4.23
C LYS A 64 16.52 0.87 -3.92
N LYS A 65 15.87 2.00 -4.16
CA LYS A 65 14.47 2.20 -3.78
C LYS A 65 13.49 1.61 -4.77
N VAL A 66 12.40 1.11 -4.18
CA VAL A 66 11.18 0.72 -4.88
C VAL A 66 10.04 1.61 -4.42
N VAL A 67 9.36 2.23 -5.37
CA VAL A 67 8.15 3.03 -5.18
C VAL A 67 7.00 2.34 -5.91
N LEU A 68 5.84 2.23 -5.28
CA LEU A 68 4.62 1.80 -5.95
C LEU A 68 3.76 2.99 -6.31
N ILE A 69 3.19 2.96 -7.51
CA ILE A 69 2.12 3.85 -7.95
C ILE A 69 0.83 3.03 -7.99
N LEU A 70 -0.14 3.44 -7.20
CA LEU A 70 -1.48 2.85 -7.21
C LEU A 70 -2.42 3.80 -7.94
N ASP A 71 -2.68 3.47 -9.20
CA ASP A 71 -3.43 4.30 -10.13
C ASP A 71 -4.91 3.90 -10.14
N GLY A 72 -5.75 4.68 -9.46
CA GLY A 72 -7.19 4.46 -9.46
C GLY A 72 -7.67 3.19 -8.76
N ILE A 73 -6.92 2.63 -7.82
CA ILE A 73 -7.36 1.45 -7.06
C ILE A 73 -8.59 1.78 -6.20
N GLU A 74 -9.65 0.99 -6.35
CA GLU A 74 -10.95 1.26 -5.73
C GLU A 74 -11.19 0.46 -4.46
N LYS A 75 -10.81 -0.83 -4.44
CA LYS A 75 -11.17 -1.74 -3.36
C LYS A 75 -10.27 -1.57 -2.13
N PRO A 76 -10.83 -1.18 -0.97
CA PRO A 76 -10.04 -0.98 0.26
C PRO A 76 -9.22 -2.20 0.67
N GLY A 77 -9.78 -3.41 0.47
CA GLY A 77 -9.10 -4.67 0.78
C GLY A 77 -7.82 -4.87 -0.02
N ASN A 78 -7.82 -4.50 -1.31
CA ASN A 78 -6.64 -4.59 -2.17
C ASN A 78 -5.56 -3.61 -1.76
N ILE A 79 -5.94 -2.36 -1.45
CA ILE A 79 -4.98 -1.38 -0.94
C ILE A 79 -4.30 -1.90 0.34
N GLY A 80 -5.08 -2.40 1.30
CA GLY A 80 -4.51 -2.94 2.54
C GLY A 80 -3.62 -4.16 2.32
N ALA A 81 -3.98 -5.08 1.42
CA ALA A 81 -3.15 -6.22 1.05
C ALA A 81 -1.84 -5.77 0.37
N ILE A 82 -1.90 -4.77 -0.53
CA ILE A 82 -0.71 -4.17 -1.14
C ILE A 82 0.18 -3.52 -0.08
N LEU A 83 -0.37 -2.79 0.89
CA LEU A 83 0.40 -2.22 1.99
C LEU A 83 1.16 -3.28 2.79
N ARG A 84 0.50 -4.41 3.08
CA ARG A 84 1.11 -5.54 3.78
C ARG A 84 2.25 -6.15 2.97
N THR A 85 2.03 -6.43 1.70
CA THR A 85 3.05 -6.96 0.78
C THR A 85 4.21 -5.98 0.63
N SER A 86 3.92 -4.69 0.46
CA SER A 86 4.92 -3.63 0.33
C SER A 86 5.86 -3.58 1.52
N GLN A 87 5.34 -3.68 2.74
CA GLN A 87 6.18 -3.73 3.93
C GLN A 87 7.05 -4.99 3.96
N ALA A 88 6.49 -6.16 3.60
CA ALA A 88 7.22 -7.42 3.58
C ALA A 88 8.32 -7.45 2.50
N SER A 89 8.11 -6.76 1.38
CA SER A 89 9.05 -6.66 0.26
C SER A 89 9.96 -5.42 0.30
N ASN A 90 9.94 -4.67 1.41
CA ASN A 90 10.78 -3.49 1.62
C ASN A 90 10.56 -2.35 0.61
N VAL A 91 9.30 -2.14 0.22
CA VAL A 91 8.91 -0.96 -0.56
C VAL A 91 9.02 0.29 0.29
N ASP A 92 9.63 1.34 -0.23
CA ASP A 92 9.89 2.58 0.52
C ASP A 92 8.68 3.49 0.64
N THR A 93 7.93 3.62 -0.45
CA THR A 93 6.86 4.61 -0.55
C THR A 93 5.77 4.13 -1.51
N ILE A 94 4.55 4.46 -1.20
CA ILE A 94 3.41 4.27 -2.08
C ILE A 94 2.88 5.65 -2.47
N ILE A 95 2.74 5.87 -3.76
CA ILE A 95 2.10 7.05 -4.34
C ILE A 95 0.73 6.62 -4.86
N ILE A 96 -0.30 7.33 -4.47
CA ILE A 96 -1.65 7.11 -4.97
C ILE A 96 -1.98 8.21 -5.96
N THR A 97 -2.30 7.82 -7.18
CA THR A 97 -2.80 8.69 -8.24
C THR A 97 -4.26 8.34 -8.56
N ASN A 98 -5.00 9.25 -9.18
CA ASN A 98 -6.41 9.04 -9.54
C ASN A 98 -7.23 8.45 -8.38
N LYS A 99 -7.16 9.09 -7.22
CA LYS A 99 -7.72 8.61 -5.96
C LYS A 99 -9.19 8.24 -6.09
N LYS A 100 -9.51 6.96 -5.92
CA LYS A 100 -10.88 6.42 -5.85
C LYS A 100 -11.25 5.85 -4.47
N CYS A 101 -10.27 5.64 -3.57
CA CYS A 101 -10.48 5.12 -2.22
C CYS A 101 -9.78 6.01 -1.18
N ASP A 102 -10.39 6.16 -0.01
CA ASP A 102 -9.70 6.77 1.14
C ASP A 102 -8.84 5.71 1.83
N ILE A 103 -7.52 5.97 1.93
CA ILE A 103 -6.60 5.06 2.64
C ILE A 103 -6.88 4.95 4.13
N HIS A 104 -7.60 5.92 4.71
CA HIS A 104 -8.02 5.86 6.11
C HIS A 104 -9.32 5.05 6.31
N ASN A 105 -9.88 4.49 5.25
CA ASN A 105 -11.01 3.56 5.36
C ASN A 105 -10.65 2.41 6.32
N PRO A 106 -11.52 2.08 7.29
CA PRO A 106 -11.25 1.03 8.27
C PRO A 106 -10.88 -0.34 7.65
N ASN A 107 -11.41 -0.64 6.46
CA ASN A 107 -11.07 -1.89 5.76
C ASN A 107 -9.64 -1.86 5.19
N VAL A 108 -9.10 -0.68 4.76
CA VAL A 108 -7.69 -0.54 4.36
C VAL A 108 -6.79 -0.79 5.57
N ILE A 109 -7.06 -0.08 6.67
CA ILE A 109 -6.26 -0.18 7.89
C ILE A 109 -6.22 -1.63 8.38
N ARG A 110 -7.37 -2.28 8.42
CA ARG A 110 -7.50 -3.64 8.91
C ARG A 110 -6.81 -4.67 8.00
N SER A 111 -7.07 -4.64 6.69
CA SER A 111 -6.46 -5.59 5.75
C SER A 111 -4.95 -5.42 5.63
N SER A 112 -4.42 -4.25 6.01
CA SER A 112 -2.98 -4.00 6.06
C SER A 112 -2.26 -4.66 7.24
N VAL A 113 -2.99 -5.17 8.25
CA VAL A 113 -2.42 -5.84 9.45
C VAL A 113 -1.30 -4.99 10.09
N GLY A 114 -1.57 -3.68 10.27
CA GLY A 114 -0.64 -2.72 10.88
C GLY A 114 0.40 -2.11 9.92
N SER A 115 0.57 -2.62 8.71
CA SER A 115 1.51 -2.09 7.72
C SER A 115 1.19 -0.64 7.32
N PHE A 116 -0.08 -0.25 7.37
CA PHE A 116 -0.53 1.13 7.15
C PHE A 116 0.25 2.15 7.99
N PHE A 117 0.52 1.85 9.25
CA PHE A 117 1.19 2.77 10.17
C PHE A 117 2.69 2.90 9.94
N LYS A 118 3.28 1.97 9.19
CA LYS A 118 4.72 1.90 8.88
C LYS A 118 5.05 2.37 7.48
N THR A 119 4.09 2.30 6.54
CA THR A 119 4.28 2.67 5.14
C THR A 119 4.14 4.18 4.93
N LYS A 120 5.00 4.75 4.10
CA LYS A 120 4.87 6.13 3.64
C LYS A 120 3.91 6.16 2.46
N ILE A 121 2.77 6.82 2.64
CA ILE A 121 1.76 6.93 1.61
C ILE A 121 1.55 8.41 1.30
N ILE A 122 1.62 8.79 0.03
CA ILE A 122 1.35 10.14 -0.44
C ILE A 122 0.34 10.12 -1.58
N TYR A 123 -0.41 11.20 -1.70
CA TYR A 123 -1.28 11.46 -2.84
C TYR A 123 -0.60 12.48 -3.75
N LEU A 124 -0.53 12.19 -5.03
CA LEU A 124 -0.05 13.11 -6.06
C LEU A 124 -0.95 13.02 -7.29
N GLU A 125 -1.05 14.13 -8.01
CA GLU A 125 -1.58 14.10 -9.36
C GLU A 125 -0.59 13.38 -10.31
N ASN A 126 -1.10 12.82 -11.40
CA ASN A 126 -0.28 12.03 -12.33
C ASN A 126 0.98 12.76 -12.79
N ASN A 127 0.85 14.04 -13.20
CA ASN A 127 1.99 14.84 -13.66
C ASN A 127 3.01 15.08 -12.54
N GLU A 128 2.55 15.36 -11.32
CA GLU A 128 3.44 15.54 -10.16
C GLU A 128 4.20 14.25 -9.82
N ALA A 129 3.52 13.11 -9.88
CA ALA A 129 4.14 11.80 -9.66
C ALA A 129 5.20 11.52 -10.74
N LEU A 130 4.90 11.76 -12.00
CA LEU A 130 5.83 11.57 -13.12
C LEU A 130 7.07 12.47 -13.00
N GLU A 131 6.87 13.76 -12.72
CA GLU A 131 7.98 14.72 -12.51
C GLU A 131 8.88 14.28 -11.34
N PHE A 132 8.27 13.86 -10.22
CA PHE A 132 9.00 13.34 -9.07
C PHE A 132 9.85 12.12 -9.43
N LEU A 133 9.29 11.16 -10.17
CA LEU A 133 9.99 9.95 -10.59
C LEU A 133 11.13 10.26 -11.55
N LYS A 134 10.89 11.08 -12.58
CA LYS A 134 11.91 11.49 -13.58
C LYS A 134 13.06 12.27 -12.93
N LYS A 135 12.74 13.26 -12.08
CA LYS A 135 13.75 14.03 -11.34
C LYS A 135 14.68 13.14 -10.53
N ASN A 136 14.16 12.05 -9.99
CA ASN A 136 14.88 11.11 -9.15
C ASN A 136 15.37 9.87 -9.90
N LYS A 137 15.33 9.90 -11.25
CA LYS A 137 15.85 8.88 -12.16
C LYS A 137 15.28 7.47 -11.93
N PHE A 138 14.02 7.38 -11.50
CA PHE A 138 13.33 6.11 -11.41
C PHE A 138 13.09 5.52 -12.79
N LYS A 139 13.35 4.23 -12.94
CA LYS A 139 12.86 3.43 -14.06
C LYS A 139 11.42 3.04 -13.79
N ILE A 140 10.50 3.42 -14.68
CA ILE A 140 9.06 3.26 -14.50
C ILE A 140 8.59 2.00 -15.23
N TYR A 141 8.13 1.02 -14.48
CA TYR A 141 7.53 -0.21 -14.97
C TYR A 141 6.04 -0.19 -14.73
N ALA A 142 5.25 -0.52 -15.74
CA ALA A 142 3.79 -0.60 -15.62
C ALA A 142 3.32 -2.05 -15.79
N SER A 143 2.48 -2.50 -14.86
CA SER A 143 1.80 -3.79 -14.97
C SER A 143 0.60 -3.63 -15.91
N SER A 144 0.68 -4.20 -17.10
CA SER A 144 -0.35 -4.10 -18.14
C SER A 144 -0.53 -5.45 -18.83
N LEU A 145 -1.78 -5.84 -19.09
CA LEU A 145 -2.11 -7.07 -19.81
C LEU A 145 -1.63 -7.03 -21.26
N ASN A 146 -1.56 -5.83 -21.84
CA ASN A 146 -1.13 -5.57 -23.23
C ASN A 146 0.39 -5.45 -23.37
N ALA A 147 1.16 -5.81 -22.35
CA ALA A 147 2.61 -5.76 -22.43
C ALA A 147 3.18 -6.90 -23.29
N ASP A 148 4.24 -6.61 -24.03
CA ASP A 148 4.98 -7.63 -24.80
C ASP A 148 5.91 -8.46 -23.91
N LYS A 149 6.47 -7.81 -22.89
CA LYS A 149 7.44 -8.42 -21.97
C LYS A 149 6.79 -9.07 -20.76
N THR A 150 7.28 -10.25 -20.40
CA THR A 150 6.93 -10.88 -19.12
C THR A 150 7.77 -10.32 -18.00
N TYR A 151 7.22 -10.27 -16.80
CA TYR A 151 7.92 -9.81 -15.59
C TYR A 151 9.19 -10.61 -15.26
N LEU A 152 9.25 -11.88 -15.69
CA LEU A 152 10.42 -12.77 -15.49
C LEU A 152 11.60 -12.45 -16.40
N ASN A 153 11.33 -11.93 -17.60
CA ASN A 153 12.33 -11.66 -18.62
C ASN A 153 12.90 -10.24 -18.55
N GLU A 154 12.56 -9.49 -17.51
CA GLU A 154 13.06 -8.13 -17.31
C GLU A 154 14.17 -8.10 -16.27
N ASN A 155 15.23 -7.35 -16.56
CA ASN A 155 16.27 -7.01 -15.60
C ASN A 155 15.91 -5.68 -14.94
N TYR A 156 15.53 -5.73 -13.68
CA TYR A 156 15.04 -4.55 -12.97
C TYR A 156 16.17 -3.61 -12.55
N ASN A 157 16.17 -2.41 -13.15
CA ASN A 157 17.18 -1.37 -12.90
C ASN A 157 16.70 -0.38 -11.84
N PHE A 158 17.36 -0.35 -10.70
CA PHE A 158 17.03 0.56 -9.59
C PHE A 158 17.53 2.00 -9.83
N PRO A 159 16.85 3.02 -9.29
CA PRO A 159 15.62 2.95 -8.50
C PRO A 159 14.39 2.64 -9.36
N ILE A 160 13.42 1.90 -8.82
CA ILE A 160 12.28 1.35 -9.53
C ILE A 160 10.98 2.02 -9.08
N ALA A 161 10.14 2.41 -10.04
CA ALA A 161 8.73 2.70 -9.84
C ALA A 161 7.89 1.63 -10.53
N LEU A 162 6.93 1.04 -9.80
CA LEU A 162 5.97 0.07 -10.33
C LEU A 162 4.59 0.67 -10.32
N VAL A 163 3.92 0.69 -11.46
CA VAL A 163 2.55 1.19 -11.62
C VAL A 163 1.59 0.02 -11.70
N PHE A 164 0.56 0.06 -10.84
CA PHE A 164 -0.57 -0.86 -10.85
C PHE A 164 -1.87 -0.08 -11.00
N GLY A 165 -2.70 -0.49 -11.93
CA GLY A 165 -4.00 0.12 -12.20
C GLY A 165 -5.16 -0.56 -11.49
N SER A 166 -6.36 -0.03 -11.70
CA SER A 166 -7.60 -0.60 -11.17
C SER A 166 -7.89 -1.99 -11.76
N GLU A 167 -8.72 -2.75 -11.06
CA GLU A 167 -9.09 -4.11 -11.47
C GLU A 167 -9.92 -4.14 -12.76
N ASN A 168 -10.69 -3.09 -13.02
CA ASN A 168 -11.61 -3.03 -14.14
C ASN A 168 -10.97 -2.38 -15.39
N GLU A 169 -10.24 -1.30 -15.20
CA GLU A 169 -9.72 -0.47 -16.31
C GLU A 169 -8.20 -0.66 -16.54
N GLY A 170 -7.51 -1.36 -15.61
CA GLY A 170 -6.05 -1.42 -15.64
C GLY A 170 -5.42 -0.08 -15.27
N ILE A 171 -4.23 0.19 -15.78
CA ILE A 171 -3.54 1.48 -15.64
C ILE A 171 -4.18 2.51 -16.57
N SER A 172 -4.19 3.79 -16.14
CA SER A 172 -4.70 4.87 -17.00
C SER A 172 -3.84 5.08 -18.25
N LYS A 173 -4.45 5.67 -19.28
CA LYS A 173 -3.75 6.06 -20.52
C LYS A 173 -2.49 6.89 -20.24
N PHE A 174 -2.54 7.73 -19.20
CA PHE A 174 -1.38 8.51 -18.78
C PHE A 174 -0.17 7.62 -18.47
N TRP A 175 -0.36 6.56 -17.65
CA TRP A 175 0.73 5.64 -17.29
C TRP A 175 1.08 4.67 -18.41
N GLU A 176 0.12 4.33 -19.29
CA GLU A 176 0.40 3.57 -20.52
C GLU A 176 1.42 4.30 -21.41
N GLU A 177 1.29 5.64 -21.53
CA GLU A 177 2.13 6.47 -22.41
C GLU A 177 3.45 6.92 -21.74
N ASN A 178 3.48 7.02 -20.40
CA ASN A 178 4.62 7.61 -19.68
C ASN A 178 5.47 6.60 -18.89
N SER A 179 5.16 5.31 -18.95
CA SER A 179 6.01 4.26 -18.39
C SER A 179 7.13 3.88 -19.37
N ASP A 180 8.32 3.60 -18.83
CA ASP A 180 9.47 3.19 -19.66
C ASP A 180 9.31 1.77 -20.22
N ILE A 181 8.73 0.88 -19.42
CA ILE A 181 8.58 -0.53 -19.76
C ILE A 181 7.22 -1.02 -19.24
N LYS A 182 6.51 -1.74 -20.10
CA LYS A 182 5.31 -2.49 -19.70
C LYS A 182 5.66 -3.96 -19.51
N ILE A 183 5.16 -4.54 -18.44
CA ILE A 183 5.38 -5.94 -18.06
C ILE A 183 4.06 -6.62 -17.75
N LYS A 184 3.97 -7.92 -18.05
CA LYS A 184 2.80 -8.76 -17.74
C LYS A 184 3.19 -9.99 -16.96
N ILE A 185 2.24 -10.50 -16.20
CA ILE A 185 2.28 -11.84 -15.63
C ILE A 185 1.61 -12.77 -16.66
N PRO A 186 2.30 -13.80 -17.15
CA PRO A 186 1.66 -14.78 -18.04
C PRO A 186 0.49 -15.46 -17.33
N MET A 187 -0.62 -15.61 -18.04
CA MET A 187 -1.83 -16.27 -17.54
C MET A 187 -2.34 -17.25 -18.58
N ASP A 188 -3.14 -18.22 -18.13
CA ASP A 188 -3.91 -19.08 -19.01
C ASP A 188 -4.97 -18.26 -19.77
N ASN A 189 -5.30 -18.68 -20.98
CA ASN A 189 -6.22 -17.97 -21.88
C ASN A 189 -7.64 -17.83 -21.33
N ASP A 190 -8.03 -18.67 -20.38
CA ASP A 190 -9.36 -18.67 -19.77
C ASP A 190 -9.52 -17.64 -18.63
N ILE A 191 -8.45 -16.90 -18.29
CA ILE A 191 -8.42 -15.93 -17.19
C ILE A 191 -8.06 -14.55 -17.70
N ASP A 192 -8.99 -13.59 -17.55
CA ASP A 192 -8.81 -12.22 -18.03
C ASP A 192 -7.77 -11.43 -17.19
N SER A 193 -7.72 -11.63 -15.88
CA SER A 193 -6.81 -10.89 -15.00
C SER A 193 -6.62 -11.56 -13.63
N LEU A 194 -5.50 -11.26 -12.97
CA LEU A 194 -5.28 -11.55 -11.56
C LEU A 194 -5.72 -10.38 -10.69
N ASN A 195 -6.08 -10.66 -9.44
CA ASN A 195 -6.30 -9.63 -8.45
C ASN A 195 -5.05 -8.73 -8.33
N VAL A 196 -5.24 -7.41 -8.29
CA VAL A 196 -4.13 -6.44 -8.32
C VAL A 196 -3.15 -6.62 -7.15
N SER A 197 -3.61 -7.00 -5.96
CA SER A 197 -2.72 -7.23 -4.82
C SER A 197 -1.87 -8.49 -4.99
N VAL A 198 -2.39 -9.49 -5.69
CA VAL A 198 -1.66 -10.72 -6.07
C VAL A 198 -0.62 -10.38 -7.12
N SER A 199 -1.00 -9.67 -8.19
CA SER A 199 -0.06 -9.22 -9.24
C SER A 199 1.09 -8.39 -8.64
N CYS A 200 0.76 -7.49 -7.73
CA CYS A 200 1.74 -6.68 -7.01
C CYS A 200 2.72 -7.55 -6.21
N ALA A 201 2.23 -8.57 -5.51
CA ALA A 201 3.08 -9.48 -4.74
C ALA A 201 4.04 -10.27 -5.64
N ILE A 202 3.54 -10.84 -6.74
CA ILE A 202 4.35 -11.62 -7.67
C ILE A 202 5.51 -10.79 -8.22
N ILE A 203 5.23 -9.59 -8.74
CA ILE A 203 6.24 -8.73 -9.36
C ILE A 203 7.24 -8.21 -8.30
N LEU A 204 6.77 -7.80 -7.12
CA LEU A 204 7.65 -7.32 -6.05
C LEU A 204 8.61 -8.41 -5.56
N TYR A 205 8.15 -9.65 -5.46
CA TYR A 205 9.03 -10.74 -5.03
C TYR A 205 10.04 -11.15 -6.08
N GLU A 206 9.72 -11.01 -7.36
CA GLU A 206 10.70 -11.17 -8.43
C GLU A 206 11.79 -10.08 -8.38
N ILE A 207 11.40 -8.81 -8.19
CA ILE A 207 12.36 -7.72 -7.98
C ILE A 207 13.26 -7.99 -6.76
N ASN A 208 12.67 -8.45 -5.66
CA ASN A 208 13.44 -8.81 -4.47
C ASN A 208 14.40 -9.98 -4.73
N ARG A 209 13.98 -10.98 -5.49
CA ARG A 209 14.83 -12.09 -5.89
C ARG A 209 16.06 -11.59 -6.64
N GLN A 210 15.87 -10.76 -7.65
CA GLN A 210 16.97 -10.18 -8.42
C GLN A 210 17.88 -9.28 -7.57
N SER A 211 17.31 -8.46 -6.65
CA SER A 211 18.10 -7.52 -5.86
C SER A 211 18.92 -8.15 -4.73
N LYS A 212 18.42 -9.24 -4.13
CA LYS A 212 19.03 -9.89 -2.96
C LYS A 212 19.93 -11.05 -3.31
N PHE A 213 19.65 -11.72 -4.41
CA PHE A 213 20.33 -12.96 -4.77
C PHE A 213 21.27 -12.81 -5.97
N GLY A 214 21.38 -11.63 -6.57
CA GLY A 214 22.40 -11.32 -7.58
C GLY A 214 22.33 -12.21 -8.83
N LEU A 215 21.11 -12.61 -9.23
CA LEU A 215 20.89 -13.43 -10.41
C LEU A 215 20.48 -12.58 -11.59
#